data_3348e00aa23cff04f067ec3666367817
#
_entry.id   3348e00aa23cff04f067ec3666367817
#
_cell.length_a   1.000
_cell.length_b   1.000
_cell.length_c   1.000
_cell.angle_alpha   90.00
_cell.angle_beta   90.00
_cell.angle_gamma   90.00
#
_symmetry.space_group_name_H-M   'P 1'
#
loop_
_entity.id
_entity.type
_entity.pdbx_description
1 polymer ?
#
loop_
_entity_poly.entity_id
_entity_poly.type
_entity_poly.pdbx_seq_one_letter_code
_entity_poly.pdbx_strand_id
1 'polypeptide(L)'
;QVLYNRLVSFDPVKNTPIPSLATEWHVSEDGKTWTFTLRQGVKFNSNKFFKPTRDFNADDVLFSVLRQMDPQHPYHKVSQGNYEYFHDVGLDKLIKSVKKVDDYHVQFELNEPNAAFLADWGMDFASILSAEYGEAMLKKGTPENVDNWPVGTGPYALQQYKVDSQIRYIANPH
;
A
#
# COMPACT_ATOMS: atom_id res chain seq x y z
N GLN A 1 12.37 12.98 -1.52
CA GLN A 1 11.21 12.34 -2.12
C GLN A 1 10.86 11.02 -1.45
N VAL A 2 9.61 10.86 -1.08
CA VAL A 2 9.14 9.65 -0.43
C VAL A 2 8.66 8.66 -1.48
N LEU A 3 9.08 7.42 -1.34
CA LEU A 3 8.65 6.35 -2.22
C LEU A 3 7.66 5.45 -1.49
N TYR A 4 6.67 4.98 -2.21
CA TYR A 4 5.70 4.03 -1.69
C TYR A 4 6.03 2.65 -2.23
N ASN A 5 5.90 1.64 -1.38
CA ASN A 5 5.95 0.26 -1.81
C ASN A 5 4.54 -0.28 -1.98
N ARG A 6 4.44 -1.39 -2.68
CA ARG A 6 3.19 -2.07 -2.99
C ARG A 6 3.27 -3.50 -2.53
N LEU A 7 2.16 -4.22 -2.61
CA LEU A 7 2.16 -5.63 -2.20
C LEU A 7 3.11 -6.45 -3.06
N VAL A 8 3.15 -6.18 -4.37
CA VAL A 8 4.09 -6.84 -5.27
C VAL A 8 4.83 -5.81 -6.08
N SER A 9 5.95 -6.24 -6.66
CA SER A 9 6.72 -5.47 -7.60
C SER A 9 6.77 -6.27 -8.90
N PHE A 10 7.49 -5.80 -9.90
CA PHE A 10 7.63 -6.54 -11.15
C PHE A 10 9.09 -6.84 -11.43
N ASP A 11 9.35 -8.05 -11.89
CA ASP A 11 10.67 -8.43 -12.34
C ASP A 11 11.00 -7.59 -13.58
N PRO A 12 12.13 -6.86 -13.58
CA PRO A 12 12.43 -5.94 -14.69
C PRO A 12 12.72 -6.64 -16.02
N VAL A 13 13.05 -7.93 -15.98
CA VAL A 13 13.36 -8.69 -17.20
C VAL A 13 12.12 -9.46 -17.67
N LYS A 14 11.49 -10.19 -16.76
CA LYS A 14 10.36 -11.05 -17.12
C LYS A 14 9.02 -10.34 -17.04
N ASN A 15 8.97 -9.18 -16.39
CA ASN A 15 7.75 -8.41 -16.21
C ASN A 15 6.66 -9.20 -15.51
N THR A 16 7.05 -10.06 -14.57
CA THR A 16 6.12 -10.85 -13.77
C THR A 16 6.10 -10.32 -12.34
N PRO A 17 4.97 -10.49 -11.61
CA PRO A 17 4.90 -10.04 -10.22
C PRO A 17 5.87 -10.81 -9.33
N ILE A 18 6.55 -10.08 -8.45
CA ILE A 18 7.46 -10.65 -7.47
C ILE A 18 7.14 -10.06 -6.10
N PRO A 19 7.52 -10.74 -5.00
CA PRO A 19 7.23 -10.25 -3.66
C PRO A 19 7.80 -8.86 -3.38
N SER A 20 7.04 -8.06 -2.63
CA SER A 20 7.49 -6.78 -2.12
C SER A 20 7.00 -6.68 -0.67
N LEU A 21 5.94 -5.90 -0.38
CA LEU A 21 5.38 -5.89 0.97
C LEU A 21 4.67 -7.20 1.30
N ALA A 22 4.13 -7.90 0.29
CA ALA A 22 3.66 -9.26 0.47
C ALA A 22 4.82 -10.20 0.15
N THR A 23 5.11 -11.12 1.07
CA THR A 23 6.20 -12.08 0.87
C THR A 23 5.73 -13.32 0.12
N GLU A 24 4.45 -13.64 0.22
CA GLU A 24 3.85 -14.75 -0.50
C GLU A 24 2.34 -14.55 -0.55
N TRP A 25 1.68 -15.35 -1.37
CA TRP A 25 0.23 -15.30 -1.49
C TRP A 25 -0.29 -16.69 -1.81
N HIS A 26 -1.55 -16.90 -1.46
CA HIS A 26 -2.22 -18.17 -1.65
C HIS A 26 -3.59 -17.92 -2.26
N VAL A 27 -3.96 -18.71 -3.26
CA VAL A 27 -5.26 -18.58 -3.94
C VAL A 27 -6.04 -19.86 -3.73
N SER A 28 -7.34 -19.72 -3.40
CA SER A 28 -8.21 -20.87 -3.25
C SER A 28 -8.44 -21.56 -4.59
N GLU A 29 -8.97 -22.80 -4.53
CA GLU A 29 -9.19 -23.58 -5.74
C GLU A 29 -10.13 -22.91 -6.73
N ASP A 30 -11.13 -22.19 -6.22
CA ASP A 30 -12.09 -21.50 -7.08
C ASP A 30 -11.53 -20.15 -7.60
N GLY A 31 -10.34 -19.77 -7.19
CA GLY A 31 -9.71 -18.55 -7.66
C GLY A 31 -10.27 -17.27 -7.07
N LYS A 32 -11.14 -17.35 -6.09
CA LYS A 32 -11.86 -16.19 -5.56
C LYS A 32 -11.33 -15.67 -4.23
N THR A 33 -10.59 -16.47 -3.49
CA THR A 33 -10.05 -16.05 -2.19
C THR A 33 -8.56 -15.98 -2.26
N TRP A 34 -8.02 -14.76 -2.05
CA TRP A 34 -6.58 -14.49 -2.07
C TRP A 34 -6.13 -14.12 -0.68
N THR A 35 -5.13 -14.81 -0.16
CA THR A 35 -4.55 -14.49 1.14
C THR A 35 -3.10 -14.09 0.93
N PHE A 36 -2.77 -12.87 1.37
CA PHE A 36 -1.40 -12.34 1.28
C PHE A 36 -0.75 -12.39 2.64
N THR A 37 0.48 -12.89 2.67
CA THR A 37 1.33 -12.84 3.87
C THR A 37 2.21 -11.61 3.74
N LEU A 38 2.23 -10.78 4.76
CA LEU A 38 2.90 -9.49 4.72
C LEU A 38 4.28 -9.56 5.36
N ARG A 39 5.19 -8.75 4.83
CA ARG A 39 6.56 -8.67 5.33
C ARG A 39 6.58 -7.99 6.69
N GLN A 40 7.36 -8.55 7.61
CA GLN A 40 7.51 -7.99 8.95
C GLN A 40 8.76 -7.12 9.00
N GLY A 41 8.79 -6.21 9.97
CA GLY A 41 9.96 -5.38 10.20
C GLY A 41 10.10 -4.21 9.23
N VAL A 42 9.06 -3.89 8.47
CA VAL A 42 9.09 -2.77 7.53
C VAL A 42 8.62 -1.51 8.25
N LYS A 43 9.39 -0.43 8.11
CA LYS A 43 9.10 0.81 8.81
C LYS A 43 8.64 1.88 7.83
N PHE A 44 7.74 2.73 8.30
CA PHE A 44 7.33 3.91 7.55
C PHE A 44 8.32 5.04 7.83
N ASN A 45 8.44 5.93 6.87
CA ASN A 45 9.23 7.13 7.04
C ASN A 45 8.52 8.11 7.97
N SER A 46 9.26 9.04 8.52
CA SER A 46 8.68 10.13 9.31
C SER A 46 8.74 11.43 8.52
N ASN A 47 7.96 12.41 8.96
CA ASN A 47 8.07 13.77 8.42
C ASN A 47 7.86 14.76 9.57
N LYS A 48 7.76 16.04 9.27
CA LYS A 48 7.68 17.07 10.31
C LYS A 48 6.37 17.04 11.10
N PHE A 49 5.37 16.31 10.62
CA PHE A 49 4.07 16.23 11.29
C PHE A 49 3.85 14.91 11.99
N PHE A 50 4.69 13.90 11.72
CA PHE A 50 4.36 12.54 12.09
C PHE A 50 5.59 11.67 12.26
N LYS A 51 5.57 10.88 13.32
CA LYS A 51 6.58 9.85 13.56
C LYS A 51 5.87 8.53 13.80
N PRO A 52 6.15 7.49 13.02
CA PRO A 52 5.49 6.20 13.20
C PRO A 52 5.75 5.61 14.59
N THR A 53 4.73 4.99 15.15
CA THR A 53 4.86 4.28 16.43
C THR A 53 4.84 2.76 16.24
N ARG A 54 4.58 2.29 15.03
CA ARG A 54 4.57 0.87 14.74
C ARG A 54 5.04 0.61 13.32
N ASP A 55 5.40 -0.63 13.05
CA ASP A 55 5.80 -1.06 11.71
C ASP A 55 4.58 -1.26 10.82
N PHE A 56 4.82 -1.38 9.52
CA PHE A 56 3.81 -1.75 8.54
C PHE A 56 3.13 -3.06 8.93
N ASN A 57 1.81 -3.11 8.80
CA ASN A 57 1.05 -4.33 9.02
C ASN A 57 -0.25 -4.32 8.20
N ALA A 58 -1.14 -5.27 8.48
CA ALA A 58 -2.38 -5.44 7.73
C ALA A 58 -3.30 -4.22 7.76
N ASP A 59 -3.27 -3.44 8.83
CA ASP A 59 -4.12 -2.25 8.92
C ASP A 59 -3.78 -1.24 7.82
N ASP A 60 -2.52 -1.17 7.42
CA ASP A 60 -2.10 -0.25 6.37
C ASP A 60 -2.60 -0.71 5.01
N VAL A 61 -2.64 -2.01 4.78
CA VAL A 61 -3.20 -2.55 3.54
C VAL A 61 -4.69 -2.26 3.48
N LEU A 62 -5.40 -2.51 4.58
CA LEU A 62 -6.84 -2.22 4.64
C LEU A 62 -7.13 -0.75 4.41
N PHE A 63 -6.38 0.13 5.05
CA PHE A 63 -6.54 1.57 4.88
C PHE A 63 -6.36 1.95 3.41
N SER A 64 -5.31 1.44 2.78
CA SER A 64 -4.94 1.81 1.41
C SER A 64 -5.93 1.30 0.38
N VAL A 65 -6.55 0.14 0.65
CA VAL A 65 -7.55 -0.43 -0.24
C VAL A 65 -8.92 0.22 -0.01
N LEU A 66 -9.33 0.30 1.25
CA LEU A 66 -10.68 0.77 1.57
C LEU A 66 -10.91 2.23 1.25
N ARG A 67 -9.88 3.08 1.36
CA ARG A 67 -10.06 4.49 0.99
C ARG A 67 -10.43 4.66 -0.48
N GLN A 68 -10.01 3.72 -1.32
CA GLN A 68 -10.33 3.73 -2.75
C GLN A 68 -11.66 3.06 -3.06
N MET A 69 -12.02 2.07 -2.26
CA MET A 69 -13.13 1.18 -2.53
C MET A 69 -14.42 1.59 -1.85
N ASP A 70 -14.32 2.14 -0.63
CA ASP A 70 -15.48 2.41 0.22
C ASP A 70 -15.80 3.91 0.24
N PRO A 71 -16.91 4.35 -0.36
CA PRO A 71 -17.29 5.77 -0.36
C PRO A 71 -17.51 6.34 1.04
N GLN A 72 -17.71 5.49 2.04
CA GLN A 72 -17.89 5.95 3.42
C GLN A 72 -16.57 6.15 4.15
N HIS A 73 -15.45 5.71 3.55
CA HIS A 73 -14.15 5.87 4.20
C HIS A 73 -13.81 7.36 4.31
N PRO A 74 -13.31 7.82 5.46
CA PRO A 74 -13.01 9.26 5.65
C PRO A 74 -12.07 9.83 4.59
N TYR A 75 -11.20 9.02 4.03
CA TYR A 75 -10.26 9.48 3.02
C TYR A 75 -10.75 9.32 1.59
N HIS A 76 -11.95 8.79 1.38
CA HIS A 76 -12.42 8.57 0.02
C HIS A 76 -12.49 9.85 -0.80
N LYS A 77 -12.80 10.97 -0.16
CA LYS A 77 -12.93 12.27 -0.83
C LYS A 77 -11.69 13.16 -0.69
N VAL A 78 -10.72 12.72 0.05
CA VAL A 78 -9.44 13.42 0.11
C VAL A 78 -8.75 13.19 -1.23
N SER A 79 -7.92 14.09 -1.70
CA SER A 79 -7.37 14.05 -3.05
C SER A 79 -8.48 14.14 -4.11
N GLN A 80 -9.62 14.73 -3.73
CA GLN A 80 -10.75 14.94 -4.61
C GLN A 80 -11.38 13.63 -5.10
N GLY A 81 -11.19 12.54 -4.35
CA GLY A 81 -11.78 11.26 -4.68
C GLY A 81 -11.22 10.65 -5.95
N ASN A 82 -9.99 10.96 -6.26
CA ASN A 82 -9.39 10.55 -7.52
C ASN A 82 -8.87 9.12 -7.46
N TYR A 83 -9.75 8.16 -7.67
CA TYR A 83 -9.42 6.74 -7.68
C TYR A 83 -9.80 6.11 -9.01
N GLU A 84 -9.57 6.84 -10.09
CA GLU A 84 -9.98 6.42 -11.42
C GLU A 84 -9.37 5.10 -11.84
N TYR A 85 -8.09 4.90 -11.55
CA TYR A 85 -7.44 3.65 -11.93
C TYR A 85 -8.04 2.44 -11.24
N PHE A 86 -8.33 2.58 -9.96
CA PHE A 86 -8.96 1.51 -9.20
C PHE A 86 -10.29 1.11 -9.86
N HIS A 87 -11.05 2.12 -10.26
CA HIS A 87 -12.32 1.92 -10.93
C HIS A 87 -12.13 1.37 -12.35
N ASP A 88 -11.19 1.95 -13.11
CA ASP A 88 -10.98 1.59 -14.51
C ASP A 88 -10.51 0.15 -14.71
N VAL A 89 -9.72 -0.39 -13.79
CA VAL A 89 -9.32 -1.80 -13.86
C VAL A 89 -10.40 -2.71 -13.28
N GLY A 90 -11.51 -2.16 -12.80
CA GLY A 90 -12.65 -2.93 -12.35
C GLY A 90 -12.54 -3.51 -10.95
N LEU A 91 -11.57 -3.06 -10.16
CA LEU A 91 -11.39 -3.61 -8.81
C LEU A 91 -12.55 -3.30 -7.89
N ASP A 92 -13.21 -2.16 -8.08
CA ASP A 92 -14.37 -1.79 -7.28
C ASP A 92 -15.53 -2.77 -7.46
N LYS A 93 -15.61 -3.43 -8.61
CA LYS A 93 -16.64 -4.42 -8.89
C LYS A 93 -16.16 -5.83 -8.64
N LEU A 94 -14.87 -6.05 -8.73
CA LEU A 94 -14.28 -7.38 -8.58
C LEU A 94 -14.17 -7.79 -7.12
N ILE A 95 -13.72 -6.88 -6.26
CA ILE A 95 -13.48 -7.18 -4.86
C ILE A 95 -14.80 -7.19 -4.10
N LYS A 96 -15.16 -8.35 -3.57
CA LYS A 96 -16.33 -8.50 -2.73
C LYS A 96 -16.04 -8.00 -1.32
N SER A 97 -14.86 -8.33 -0.79
CA SER A 97 -14.47 -7.89 0.54
C SER A 97 -12.96 -8.00 0.70
N VAL A 98 -12.44 -7.23 1.64
CA VAL A 98 -11.06 -7.34 2.09
C VAL A 98 -11.10 -7.32 3.61
N LYS A 99 -10.32 -8.20 4.24
CA LYS A 99 -10.34 -8.27 5.70
C LYS A 99 -8.96 -8.59 6.25
N LYS A 100 -8.76 -8.17 7.48
CA LYS A 100 -7.57 -8.47 8.25
C LYS A 100 -7.77 -9.84 8.91
N VAL A 101 -6.91 -10.80 8.57
CA VAL A 101 -6.92 -12.10 9.24
C VAL A 101 -6.16 -11.97 10.55
N ASP A 102 -4.97 -11.38 10.48
CA ASP A 102 -4.17 -11.00 11.63
C ASP A 102 -3.24 -9.87 11.21
N ASP A 103 -2.27 -9.50 12.05
CA ASP A 103 -1.41 -8.35 11.76
C ASP A 103 -0.63 -8.48 10.47
N TYR A 104 -0.36 -9.69 10.01
CA TYR A 104 0.47 -9.91 8.82
C TYR A 104 -0.18 -10.80 7.78
N HIS A 105 -1.50 -10.94 7.82
CA HIS A 105 -2.25 -11.67 6.81
C HIS A 105 -3.51 -10.90 6.44
N VAL A 106 -3.67 -10.68 5.14
CA VAL A 106 -4.83 -9.98 4.60
C VAL A 106 -5.51 -10.89 3.59
N GLN A 107 -6.83 -10.93 3.62
CA GLN A 107 -7.58 -11.79 2.71
C GLN A 107 -8.55 -10.97 1.87
N PHE A 108 -8.48 -11.19 0.56
CA PHE A 108 -9.43 -10.60 -0.39
C PHE A 108 -10.37 -11.69 -0.87
N GLU A 109 -11.65 -11.35 -0.94
CA GLU A 109 -12.62 -12.23 -1.54
C GLU A 109 -13.14 -11.55 -2.81
N LEU A 110 -13.11 -12.28 -3.92
CA LEU A 110 -13.50 -11.74 -5.22
C LEU A 110 -14.85 -12.29 -5.64
N ASN A 111 -15.57 -11.51 -6.46
CA ASN A 111 -16.85 -11.96 -7.01
C ASN A 111 -16.66 -13.02 -8.10
N GLU A 112 -15.48 -13.04 -8.72
CA GLU A 112 -15.15 -14.01 -9.76
C GLU A 112 -13.64 -14.18 -9.81
N PRO A 113 -13.13 -15.28 -10.38
CA PRO A 113 -11.68 -15.43 -10.56
C PRO A 113 -11.17 -14.39 -11.55
N ASN A 114 -9.96 -13.90 -11.33
CA ASN A 114 -9.38 -12.88 -12.22
C ASN A 114 -7.88 -13.07 -12.29
N ALA A 115 -7.37 -13.36 -13.49
CA ALA A 115 -5.97 -13.64 -13.68
C ALA A 115 -5.08 -12.41 -13.50
N ALA A 116 -5.61 -11.22 -13.68
CA ALA A 116 -4.84 -9.98 -13.56
C ALA A 116 -4.81 -9.43 -12.14
N PHE A 117 -5.53 -10.04 -11.21
CA PHE A 117 -5.67 -9.49 -9.86
C PHE A 117 -4.32 -9.26 -9.18
N LEU A 118 -3.43 -10.22 -9.26
CA LEU A 118 -2.12 -10.08 -8.61
C LEU A 118 -1.32 -8.93 -9.19
N ALA A 119 -1.31 -8.79 -10.52
CA ALA A 119 -0.55 -7.74 -11.18
C ALA A 119 -1.08 -6.35 -10.83
N ASP A 120 -2.36 -6.22 -10.57
CA ASP A 120 -2.95 -4.93 -10.19
C ASP A 120 -2.29 -4.36 -8.93
N TRP A 121 -1.84 -5.22 -8.03
CA TRP A 121 -1.24 -4.78 -6.76
C TRP A 121 0.22 -4.36 -6.91
N GLY A 122 0.75 -4.38 -8.12
CA GLY A 122 2.06 -3.80 -8.43
C GLY A 122 1.96 -2.45 -9.14
N MET A 123 0.76 -1.95 -9.36
CA MET A 123 0.56 -0.66 -10.04
C MET A 123 0.63 0.50 -9.06
N ASP A 124 0.87 1.70 -9.59
CA ASP A 124 1.04 2.90 -8.75
C ASP A 124 -0.15 3.20 -7.86
N PHE A 125 -1.37 2.97 -8.36
CA PHE A 125 -2.56 3.26 -7.56
C PHE A 125 -2.65 2.37 -6.33
N ALA A 126 -1.93 1.27 -6.32
CA ALA A 126 -1.96 0.29 -5.23
C ALA A 126 -0.87 0.52 -4.19
N SER A 127 -0.27 1.71 -4.17
CA SER A 127 0.73 2.07 -3.16
C SER A 127 0.15 1.98 -1.75
N ILE A 128 0.94 1.45 -0.83
CA ILE A 128 0.49 1.23 0.54
C ILE A 128 0.88 2.43 1.40
N LEU A 129 -0.12 3.01 2.05
CA LEU A 129 0.02 4.19 2.90
C LEU A 129 -0.07 3.79 4.37
N SER A 130 0.43 4.66 5.24
CA SER A 130 0.34 4.43 6.68
C SER A 130 -1.05 4.79 7.19
N ALA A 131 -1.75 3.82 7.75
CA ALA A 131 -3.04 4.06 8.38
C ALA A 131 -2.88 4.96 9.61
N GLU A 132 -1.80 4.76 10.36
CA GLU A 132 -1.51 5.56 11.54
C GLU A 132 -1.36 7.04 11.18
N TYR A 133 -0.62 7.32 10.11
CA TYR A 133 -0.47 8.69 9.63
C TYR A 133 -1.80 9.27 9.17
N GLY A 134 -2.58 8.47 8.44
CA GLY A 134 -3.89 8.92 7.99
C GLY A 134 -4.80 9.29 9.15
N GLU A 135 -4.83 8.46 10.17
CA GLU A 135 -5.65 8.74 11.35
C GLU A 135 -5.17 9.96 12.11
N ALA A 136 -3.85 10.12 12.24
CA ALA A 136 -3.28 11.27 12.93
C ALA A 136 -3.61 12.59 12.23
N MET A 137 -3.49 12.61 10.90
CA MET A 137 -3.77 13.83 10.14
C MET A 137 -5.25 14.15 10.13
N LEU A 138 -6.09 13.13 10.13
CA LEU A 138 -7.53 13.33 10.20
C LEU A 138 -7.93 13.96 11.53
N LYS A 139 -7.35 13.49 12.63
CA LYS A 139 -7.62 14.05 13.96
C LYS A 139 -7.16 15.50 14.06
N LYS A 140 -6.08 15.85 13.40
CA LYS A 140 -5.57 17.22 13.38
C LYS A 140 -6.40 18.15 12.50
N GLY A 141 -7.29 17.60 11.69
CA GLY A 141 -8.05 18.38 10.73
C GLY A 141 -7.28 18.74 9.47
N THR A 142 -6.18 18.02 9.18
CA THR A 142 -5.34 18.27 8.02
C THR A 142 -5.13 17.00 7.19
N PRO A 143 -6.21 16.35 6.74
CA PRO A 143 -6.06 15.09 5.99
C PRO A 143 -5.29 15.27 4.68
N GLU A 144 -5.30 16.46 4.11
CA GLU A 144 -4.56 16.73 2.87
C GLU A 144 -3.05 16.54 3.04
N ASN A 145 -2.55 16.54 4.29
CA ASN A 145 -1.12 16.32 4.52
C ASN A 145 -0.67 14.93 4.06
N VAL A 146 -1.59 13.99 3.99
CA VAL A 146 -1.24 12.65 3.51
C VAL A 146 -0.71 12.71 2.07
N ASP A 147 -1.27 13.60 1.25
CA ASP A 147 -0.80 13.79 -0.12
C ASP A 147 0.35 14.79 -0.22
N ASN A 148 0.26 15.88 0.54
CA ASN A 148 1.22 16.98 0.41
C ASN A 148 2.52 16.68 1.15
N TRP A 149 2.46 15.86 2.19
CA TRP A 149 3.62 15.48 3.00
C TRP A 149 3.63 13.97 3.17
N PRO A 150 3.89 13.22 2.08
CA PRO A 150 3.69 11.78 2.08
C PRO A 150 4.60 11.01 3.03
N VAL A 151 4.09 9.89 3.53
CA VAL A 151 4.83 8.95 4.37
C VAL A 151 4.69 7.58 3.73
N GLY A 152 5.79 6.98 3.34
CA GLY A 152 5.80 5.68 2.70
C GLY A 152 6.84 4.76 3.31
N THR A 153 6.96 3.57 2.76
CA THR A 153 7.92 2.56 3.20
C THR A 153 9.11 2.43 2.26
N GLY A 154 9.18 3.29 1.25
CA GLY A 154 10.20 3.16 0.22
C GLY A 154 11.60 3.37 0.72
N PRO A 155 12.58 2.88 -0.04
CA PRO A 155 13.98 2.89 0.37
C PRO A 155 14.61 4.27 0.37
N TYR A 156 13.89 5.29 -0.05
CA TYR A 156 14.39 6.62 -0.02
C TYR A 156 14.91 7.01 1.35
N ALA A 157 14.24 6.60 2.36
CA ALA A 157 14.71 6.88 3.69
C ALA A 157 15.94 6.08 4.00
N LEU A 158 16.28 5.20 3.14
CA LEU A 158 17.49 4.50 3.26
C LEU A 158 18.56 5.26 2.63
N GLN A 159 18.34 5.88 1.84
CA GLN A 159 19.15 6.41 1.32
C GLN A 159 19.31 7.58 1.24
N GLN A 160 19.29 7.91 1.18
CA GLN A 160 19.46 8.92 1.00
C GLN A 160 20.21 9.14 0.77
N TYR A 161 20.52 8.00 -0.25
CA TYR A 161 21.32 8.08 -0.38
C TYR A 161 21.73 8.22 -0.99
N LYS A 162 22.26 8.04 -1.38
CA LYS A 162 22.82 8.21 -1.88
C LYS A 162 22.88 8.82 -2.43
N VAL A 163 22.94 8.94 -2.72
CA VAL A 163 23.20 9.63 -3.05
C VAL A 163 23.70 10.12 -3.23
N ASP A 164 24.08 10.21 -3.40
CA ASP A 164 24.77 10.65 -3.41
C ASP A 164 25.32 10.54 -3.62
N SER A 165 25.29 10.30 -3.84
CA SER A 165 25.81 10.17 -3.92
C SER A 165 26.03 10.08 -4.24
N GLN A 166 25.87 9.93 -4.41
CA GLN A 166 25.96 9.85 -4.50
C GLN A 166 25.62 10.00 -4.41
N ILE A 167 25.23 9.85 -4.47
CA ILE A 167 24.72 9.90 -4.14
C ILE A 167 24.62 9.82 -3.59
N ARG A 168 24.16 9.72 -3.27
CA ARG A 168 23.88 9.32 -2.55
C ARG A 168 23.03 9.14 -2.09
N TYR A 169 22.55 8.71 -2.01
CA TYR A 169 21.68 8.44 -1.15
C TYR A 169 21.95 7.63 -0.23
N ILE A 170 21.67 7.75 0.39
CA ILE A 170 21.61 7.06 1.52
C ILE A 170 20.54 6.19 1.59
N ALA A 171 20.77 5.07 1.74
CA ALA A 171 19.78 4.07 1.89
C ALA A 171 18.99 4.33 3.10
N ASN A 172 17.88 3.71 3.22
CA ASN A 172 17.06 3.84 4.37
C ASN A 172 17.79 3.41 5.58
N PRO A 173 17.99 4.27 6.53
CA PRO A 173 18.77 3.94 7.70
C PRO A 173 18.03 3.06 8.69
N HIS A 174 16.85 2.60 8.41
CA HIS A 174 16.15 1.74 9.35
C HIS A 174 15.38 0.65 8.67
#